data_d0b4320d49e8b36302bf590e105c2b4d
#
_entry.id   d0b4320d49e8b36302bf590e105c2b4d
#
_cell.length_a   1.000
_cell.length_b   1.000
_cell.length_c   1.000
_cell.angle_alpha   90.00
_cell.angle_beta   90.00
_cell.angle_gamma   90.00
#
_symmetry.space_group_name_H-M   'P 1'
#
loop_
_entity.id
_entity.type
_entity.pdbx_description
1 polymer ?
#
loop_
_entity_poly.entity_id
_entity_poly.type
_entity_poly.pdbx_seq_one_letter_code
_entity_poly.pdbx_strand_id
1 'polypeptide(L)'
;AKMNMILHNELYAEIKQGDTINDPQFKDEDQLKTFDYIVANPPFSTKSWLKSAKIEDIYHRWNSTIGIPPDKNGDYAFLLHIVRSLKQTGCAACILPHGVLFRGNAEAQIRKFLVAEKRYIKGIIGLPSNLFFGTGIPACIIIIEKSEAASRKGVFMIDAKNGYTKDGPKNRLREQDIRRIVDVWQAQRDVTHFARFVSIEEIEKNDYNLNIPRYISSPDTEILQDIEAHLHGGLPQHDVDQLSMYWDVCPSLRNELFCNHSTRNGYYTLLCEQEQVCEVVANNTDFCQQSDI
;
A
#
# COMPACT_ATOMS: atom_id res chain seq x y z
N ALA A 1 -17.54 22.74 5.60
CA ALA A 1 -16.59 22.38 6.65
C ALA A 1 -17.16 22.70 8.07
N LYS A 2 -17.52 23.98 8.43
CA LYS A 2 -18.01 24.34 9.77
C LYS A 2 -19.19 23.49 10.24
N MET A 3 -20.25 23.31 9.41
CA MET A 3 -21.39 22.45 9.74
C MET A 3 -20.96 21.00 10.05
N ASN A 4 -20.01 20.47 9.32
CA ASN A 4 -19.49 19.13 9.55
C ASN A 4 -18.81 19.02 10.92
N MET A 5 -17.98 20.00 11.31
CA MET A 5 -17.38 20.05 12.64
C MET A 5 -18.42 20.08 13.75
N ILE A 6 -19.50 20.87 13.57
CA ILE A 6 -20.61 20.93 14.53
C ILE A 6 -21.29 19.57 14.68
N LEU A 7 -21.56 18.87 13.57
CA LEU A 7 -22.17 17.53 13.58
C LEU A 7 -21.28 16.48 14.28
N HIS A 8 -19.97 16.68 14.27
CA HIS A 8 -19.00 15.83 14.97
C HIS A 8 -18.64 16.35 16.38
N ASN A 9 -19.41 17.32 16.89
CA ASN A 9 -19.21 17.93 18.20
C ASN A 9 -17.86 18.67 18.37
N GLU A 10 -17.26 19.11 17.26
CA GLU A 10 -15.99 19.84 17.24
C GLU A 10 -16.24 21.35 17.06
N LEU A 11 -16.88 21.95 18.08
CA LEU A 11 -17.35 23.34 18.04
C LEU A 11 -16.23 24.38 17.98
N TYR A 12 -15.04 24.04 18.50
CA TYR A 12 -13.90 24.94 18.62
C TYR A 12 -12.88 24.79 17.49
N ALA A 13 -13.18 23.94 16.48
CA ALA A 13 -12.30 23.75 15.33
C ALA A 13 -12.09 25.05 14.57
N GLU A 14 -10.83 25.48 14.46
CA GLU A 14 -10.44 26.65 13.67
C GLU A 14 -10.34 26.27 12.20
N ILE A 15 -11.20 26.88 11.36
CA ILE A 15 -11.23 26.67 9.91
C ILE A 15 -10.97 27.99 9.23
N LYS A 16 -9.90 28.05 8.43
CA LYS A 16 -9.53 29.20 7.60
C LYS A 16 -9.70 28.87 6.12
N GLN A 17 -10.19 29.84 5.37
CA GLN A 17 -10.29 29.78 3.92
C GLN A 17 -9.01 30.36 3.32
N GLY A 18 -8.35 29.63 2.42
CA GLY A 18 -7.13 30.08 1.76
C GLY A 18 -6.51 29.02 0.85
N ASP A 19 -5.44 29.40 0.19
CA ASP A 19 -4.60 28.48 -0.59
C ASP A 19 -3.46 27.98 0.30
N THR A 20 -3.55 26.73 0.71
CA THR A 20 -2.61 26.12 1.67
C THR A 20 -1.15 26.24 1.22
N ILE A 21 -0.89 26.20 -0.08
CA ILE A 21 0.47 26.22 -0.61
C ILE A 21 0.94 27.65 -0.89
N ASN A 22 0.12 28.47 -1.58
CA ASN A 22 0.55 29.79 -2.01
C ASN A 22 0.27 30.89 -0.99
N ASP A 23 -0.76 30.71 -0.15
CA ASP A 23 -1.14 31.65 0.91
C ASP A 23 -1.63 30.93 2.16
N PRO A 24 -0.73 30.21 2.88
CA PRO A 24 -1.08 29.48 4.09
C PRO A 24 -1.61 30.45 5.16
N GLN A 25 -2.75 30.11 5.77
CA GLN A 25 -3.46 30.95 6.74
C GLN A 25 -3.08 30.65 8.19
N PHE A 26 -2.51 29.48 8.46
CA PHE A 26 -2.04 29.11 9.81
C PHE A 26 -0.56 29.51 9.97
N LYS A 27 -0.36 30.66 10.57
CA LYS A 27 0.96 31.27 10.80
C LYS A 27 1.11 31.72 12.25
N ASP A 28 2.33 31.66 12.74
CA ASP A 28 2.79 32.30 13.95
C ASP A 28 3.80 33.36 13.48
N GLU A 29 3.38 34.63 13.47
CA GLU A 29 4.11 35.75 12.86
C GLU A 29 4.36 35.46 11.34
N ASP A 30 5.63 35.45 10.91
CA ASP A 30 6.05 35.19 9.52
C ASP A 30 6.36 33.72 9.23
N GLN A 31 6.19 32.82 10.21
CA GLN A 31 6.46 31.40 10.05
C GLN A 31 5.17 30.59 9.98
N LEU A 32 5.26 29.39 9.39
CA LEU A 32 4.16 28.44 9.46
C LEU A 32 3.93 27.98 10.89
N LYS A 33 2.67 28.00 11.32
CA LYS A 33 2.26 27.41 12.60
C LYS A 33 2.64 25.93 12.65
N THR A 34 3.13 25.47 13.80
CA THR A 34 3.54 24.08 13.98
C THR A 34 2.58 23.31 14.88
N PHE A 35 2.40 22.02 14.57
CA PHE A 35 1.44 21.14 15.21
C PHE A 35 2.14 19.87 15.72
N ASP A 36 1.57 19.25 16.75
CA ASP A 36 2.04 17.96 17.28
C ASP A 36 1.62 16.80 16.36
N TYR A 37 0.39 16.86 15.85
CA TYR A 37 -0.18 15.85 14.95
C TYR A 37 -0.80 16.50 13.72
N ILE A 38 -0.53 15.92 12.56
CA ILE A 38 -1.13 16.34 11.30
C ILE A 38 -1.67 15.11 10.57
N VAL A 39 -2.94 15.16 10.19
CA VAL A 39 -3.54 14.19 9.27
C VAL A 39 -4.05 14.91 8.04
N ALA A 40 -3.77 14.39 6.86
CA ALA A 40 -4.17 15.04 5.61
C ALA A 40 -4.48 14.05 4.50
N ASN A 41 -5.50 14.41 3.71
CA ASN A 41 -5.79 13.81 2.42
C ASN A 41 -5.87 14.94 1.39
N PRO A 42 -4.71 15.44 0.89
CA PRO A 42 -4.69 16.54 -0.08
C PRO A 42 -5.23 16.09 -1.44
N PRO A 43 -5.60 17.02 -2.31
CA PRO A 43 -6.02 16.68 -3.66
C PRO A 43 -4.87 16.03 -4.43
N PHE A 44 -5.16 14.90 -5.11
CA PHE A 44 -4.14 14.14 -5.81
C PHE A 44 -3.70 14.80 -7.10
N SER A 45 -2.40 14.80 -7.34
CA SER A 45 -1.76 15.22 -8.59
C SER A 45 -2.24 16.61 -9.09
N THR A 46 -2.36 17.56 -8.18
CA THR A 46 -2.75 18.94 -8.50
C THR A 46 -1.74 19.53 -9.47
N LYS A 47 -2.23 20.00 -10.62
CA LYS A 47 -1.43 20.68 -11.64
C LYS A 47 -1.40 22.17 -11.37
N SER A 48 -0.33 22.84 -11.85
CA SER A 48 -0.18 24.31 -11.76
C SER A 48 -0.42 24.83 -10.33
N TRP A 49 0.07 24.05 -9.35
CA TRP A 49 -0.11 24.35 -7.92
C TRP A 49 0.70 25.57 -7.47
N LEU A 50 1.78 25.91 -8.19
CA LEU A 50 2.63 27.06 -7.91
C LEU A 50 2.19 28.24 -8.78
N LYS A 51 1.60 29.27 -8.17
CA LYS A 51 1.07 30.46 -8.88
C LYS A 51 2.14 31.48 -9.25
N SER A 52 3.32 31.43 -8.67
CA SER A 52 4.46 32.26 -9.01
C SER A 52 5.71 31.43 -9.10
N ALA A 53 6.52 31.62 -10.13
CA ALA A 53 7.78 30.89 -10.35
C ALA A 53 8.87 31.28 -9.32
N LYS A 54 8.56 31.20 -8.02
CA LYS A 54 9.55 31.40 -6.96
C LYS A 54 10.28 30.09 -6.74
N ILE A 55 11.51 30.05 -7.18
CA ILE A 55 12.45 28.93 -6.98
C ILE A 55 12.70 28.72 -5.47
N GLU A 56 12.69 29.79 -4.69
CA GLU A 56 12.83 29.75 -3.24
C GLU A 56 11.51 30.07 -2.54
N ASP A 57 11.11 29.17 -1.68
CA ASP A 57 9.91 29.30 -0.87
C ASP A 57 10.25 30.04 0.43
N ILE A 58 9.50 31.09 0.78
CA ILE A 58 9.72 31.92 1.97
C ILE A 58 9.62 31.11 3.29
N TYR A 59 8.91 29.98 3.27
CA TYR A 59 8.78 29.07 4.42
C TYR A 59 9.81 27.96 4.40
N HIS A 60 10.76 27.96 3.44
CA HIS A 60 11.81 26.94 3.31
C HIS A 60 11.29 25.50 3.22
N ARG A 61 10.14 25.29 2.54
CA ARG A 61 9.57 23.95 2.31
C ARG A 61 10.35 23.20 1.25
N TRP A 62 10.81 23.91 0.20
CA TRP A 62 11.64 23.38 -0.89
C TRP A 62 12.67 24.41 -1.34
N ASN A 63 13.72 23.94 -1.94
CA ASN A 63 14.78 24.71 -2.58
C ASN A 63 15.56 23.80 -3.56
N SER A 64 16.64 24.30 -4.16
CA SER A 64 17.49 23.52 -5.06
C SER A 64 18.12 22.27 -4.41
N THR A 65 18.39 22.31 -3.12
CA THR A 65 18.98 21.18 -2.37
C THR A 65 17.95 20.10 -2.01
N ILE A 66 16.77 20.51 -1.53
CA ILE A 66 15.69 19.60 -1.16
C ILE A 66 15.05 18.99 -2.41
N GLY A 67 14.97 19.76 -3.48
CA GLY A 67 14.17 19.49 -4.66
C GLY A 67 12.91 20.37 -4.69
N ILE A 68 12.54 20.82 -5.88
CA ILE A 68 11.32 21.62 -6.10
C ILE A 68 10.28 20.68 -6.69
N PRO A 69 9.11 20.52 -6.02
CA PRO A 69 8.05 19.65 -6.55
C PRO A 69 7.64 20.05 -7.96
N PRO A 70 7.45 19.10 -8.89
CA PRO A 70 7.14 19.42 -10.28
C PRO A 70 5.76 20.07 -10.41
N ASP A 71 5.64 21.07 -11.30
CA ASP A 71 4.37 21.80 -11.53
C ASP A 71 3.20 20.88 -11.93
N LYS A 72 3.50 19.76 -12.56
CA LYS A 72 2.50 18.76 -12.98
C LYS A 72 1.89 17.95 -11.83
N ASN A 73 2.57 17.91 -10.66
CA ASN A 73 2.18 17.09 -9.52
C ASN A 73 2.52 17.80 -8.20
N GLY A 74 1.54 18.42 -7.57
CA GLY A 74 1.69 19.11 -6.29
C GLY A 74 1.76 18.20 -5.06
N ASP A 75 1.76 16.87 -5.24
CA ASP A 75 1.71 15.90 -4.15
C ASP A 75 2.80 16.15 -3.10
N TYR A 76 4.04 16.34 -3.52
CA TYR A 76 5.16 16.65 -2.63
C TYR A 76 5.13 18.08 -2.07
N ALA A 77 4.47 19.03 -2.73
CA ALA A 77 4.31 20.37 -2.17
C ALA A 77 3.47 20.32 -0.89
N PHE A 78 2.40 19.54 -0.89
CA PHE A 78 1.59 19.28 0.32
C PHE A 78 2.37 18.51 1.38
N LEU A 79 3.11 17.47 1.01
CA LEU A 79 3.91 16.70 1.97
C LEU A 79 4.99 17.56 2.64
N LEU A 80 5.72 18.38 1.88
CA LEU A 80 6.74 19.27 2.41
C LEU A 80 6.14 20.40 3.26
N HIS A 81 4.94 20.89 2.90
CA HIS A 81 4.19 21.80 3.76
C HIS A 81 3.86 21.17 5.12
N ILE A 82 3.36 19.93 5.13
CA ILE A 82 3.11 19.15 6.34
C ILE A 82 4.40 19.00 7.15
N VAL A 83 5.50 18.59 6.53
CA VAL A 83 6.81 18.45 7.20
C VAL A 83 7.22 19.76 7.83
N ARG A 84 7.04 20.91 7.16
CA ARG A 84 7.41 22.23 7.71
C ARG A 84 6.50 22.67 8.84
N SER A 85 5.21 22.33 8.78
CA SER A 85 4.21 22.64 9.81
C SER A 85 4.18 21.62 10.97
N LEU A 86 5.12 20.68 11.02
CA LEU A 86 5.21 19.67 12.07
C LEU A 86 6.28 20.08 13.09
N LYS A 87 5.95 20.02 14.38
CA LYS A 87 6.92 20.22 15.47
C LYS A 87 8.04 19.18 15.40
N GLN A 88 9.17 19.44 16.10
CA GLN A 88 10.30 18.50 16.15
C GLN A 88 9.97 17.16 16.84
N THR A 89 8.96 17.14 17.68
CA THR A 89 8.42 15.94 18.33
C THR A 89 7.14 15.41 17.64
N GLY A 90 6.77 16.02 16.52
CA GLY A 90 5.47 15.77 15.90
C GLY A 90 5.43 14.57 14.99
N CYS A 91 4.20 14.07 14.76
CA CYS A 91 3.88 12.95 13.88
C CYS A 91 2.79 13.34 12.86
N ALA A 92 2.93 12.89 11.62
CA ALA A 92 1.92 13.12 10.58
C ALA A 92 1.61 11.87 9.78
N ALA A 93 0.35 11.78 9.30
CA ALA A 93 -0.08 10.80 8.32
C ALA A 93 -0.71 11.51 7.12
N CYS A 94 -0.16 11.27 5.93
CA CYS A 94 -0.61 11.91 4.70
C CYS A 94 -0.96 10.86 3.65
N ILE A 95 -2.18 10.93 3.10
CA ILE A 95 -2.63 10.08 2.01
C ILE A 95 -2.19 10.70 0.69
N LEU A 96 -1.47 9.95 -0.12
CA LEU A 96 -0.94 10.39 -1.42
C LEU A 96 -1.11 9.28 -2.47
N PRO A 97 -1.12 9.61 -3.78
CA PRO A 97 -1.15 8.60 -4.83
C PRO A 97 0.16 7.80 -4.85
N HIS A 98 0.10 6.50 -5.13
CA HIS A 98 1.25 5.60 -5.17
C HIS A 98 2.43 6.12 -5.99
N GLY A 99 2.16 6.93 -7.03
CA GLY A 99 3.19 7.52 -7.89
C GLY A 99 4.29 8.26 -7.13
N VAL A 100 3.99 8.88 -5.98
CA VAL A 100 4.99 9.59 -5.15
C VAL A 100 6.11 8.68 -4.67
N LEU A 101 5.87 7.37 -4.60
CA LEU A 101 6.85 6.40 -4.11
C LEU A 101 7.98 6.12 -5.13
N PHE A 102 7.75 6.36 -6.43
CA PHE A 102 8.70 5.92 -7.47
C PHE A 102 8.95 6.90 -8.61
N ARG A 103 8.17 8.00 -8.75
CA ARG A 103 8.44 8.98 -9.82
C ARG A 103 9.86 9.53 -9.68
N GLY A 104 10.53 9.76 -10.82
CA GLY A 104 11.91 10.21 -10.90
C GLY A 104 12.13 11.72 -10.71
N ASN A 105 13.30 12.20 -11.11
CA ASN A 105 13.71 13.61 -11.11
C ASN A 105 13.58 14.28 -9.72
N ALA A 106 12.96 15.47 -9.65
CA ALA A 106 12.82 16.23 -8.41
C ALA A 106 12.11 15.45 -7.29
N GLU A 107 11.13 14.59 -7.60
CA GLU A 107 10.47 13.77 -6.59
C GLU A 107 11.41 12.71 -5.99
N ALA A 108 12.34 12.15 -6.79
CA ALA A 108 13.39 11.26 -6.28
C ALA A 108 14.35 11.98 -5.34
N GLN A 109 14.73 13.22 -5.66
CA GLN A 109 15.57 14.05 -4.79
C GLN A 109 14.88 14.34 -3.44
N ILE A 110 13.60 14.69 -3.47
CA ILE A 110 12.81 14.92 -2.24
C ILE A 110 12.70 13.63 -1.41
N ARG A 111 12.50 12.46 -2.03
CA ARG A 111 12.50 11.18 -1.32
C ARG A 111 13.83 10.90 -0.64
N LYS A 112 14.95 11.10 -1.36
CA LYS A 112 16.29 10.96 -0.79
C LYS A 112 16.47 11.87 0.43
N PHE A 113 16.09 13.13 0.32
CA PHE A 113 16.13 14.09 1.43
C PHE A 113 15.32 13.60 2.63
N LEU A 114 14.09 13.15 2.43
CA LEU A 114 13.19 12.73 3.51
C LEU A 114 13.62 11.40 4.15
N VAL A 115 14.19 10.46 3.39
CA VAL A 115 14.57 9.12 3.86
C VAL A 115 15.99 9.09 4.41
N ALA A 116 16.96 9.62 3.67
CA ALA A 116 18.38 9.49 4.04
C ALA A 116 18.87 10.64 4.92
N GLU A 117 18.61 11.88 4.50
CA GLU A 117 19.19 13.04 5.19
C GLU A 117 18.40 13.39 6.47
N LYS A 118 17.08 13.44 6.37
CA LYS A 118 16.21 13.80 7.50
C LYS A 118 15.67 12.58 8.26
N ARG A 119 15.54 11.45 7.61
CA ARG A 119 15.00 10.21 8.18
C ARG A 119 13.60 10.40 8.78
N TYR A 120 12.79 11.28 8.16
CA TYR A 120 11.48 11.64 8.69
C TYR A 120 10.39 10.62 8.32
N ILE A 121 10.56 9.85 7.24
CA ILE A 121 9.60 8.81 6.86
C ILE A 121 9.77 7.62 7.81
N LYS A 122 8.78 7.43 8.71
CA LYS A 122 8.73 6.30 9.64
C LYS A 122 8.17 5.06 8.97
N GLY A 123 7.16 5.24 8.10
CA GLY A 123 6.56 4.12 7.41
C GLY A 123 5.65 4.50 6.26
N ILE A 124 5.28 3.48 5.49
CA ILE A 124 4.42 3.58 4.31
C ILE A 124 3.41 2.46 4.33
N ILE A 125 2.14 2.78 4.15
CA ILE A 125 1.05 1.81 4.07
C ILE A 125 0.42 1.91 2.68
N GLY A 126 0.57 0.86 1.87
CA GLY A 126 -0.08 0.74 0.57
C GLY A 126 -1.54 0.36 0.74
N LEU A 127 -2.43 1.10 0.09
CA LEU A 127 -3.87 0.92 0.17
C LEU A 127 -4.42 0.28 -1.11
N PRO A 128 -5.58 -0.39 -1.05
CA PRO A 128 -6.26 -0.89 -2.23
C PRO A 128 -6.56 0.21 -3.26
N SER A 129 -6.61 -0.15 -4.53
CA SER A 129 -7.13 0.74 -5.58
C SER A 129 -8.63 1.01 -5.38
N ASN A 130 -9.17 1.99 -6.08
CA ASN A 130 -10.61 2.32 -6.07
C ASN A 130 -11.22 2.62 -4.68
N LEU A 131 -10.44 3.04 -3.67
CA LEU A 131 -10.98 3.45 -2.36
C LEU A 131 -11.60 4.85 -2.39
N PHE A 132 -11.03 5.78 -3.15
CA PHE A 132 -11.40 7.19 -3.10
C PHE A 132 -12.37 7.57 -4.21
N PHE A 133 -13.30 8.49 -3.92
CA PHE A 133 -14.21 9.05 -4.92
C PHE A 133 -13.43 9.84 -5.97
N GLY A 134 -13.89 9.79 -7.23
CA GLY A 134 -13.28 10.52 -8.33
C GLY A 134 -12.01 9.92 -8.93
N THR A 135 -11.45 8.86 -8.34
CA THR A 135 -10.24 8.20 -8.86
C THR A 135 -10.24 6.69 -8.63
N GLY A 136 -9.62 5.94 -9.56
CA GLY A 136 -9.33 4.51 -9.38
C GLY A 136 -7.88 4.24 -8.96
N ILE A 137 -7.06 5.30 -8.83
CA ILE A 137 -5.62 5.19 -8.58
C ILE A 137 -5.38 4.64 -7.18
N PRO A 138 -4.46 3.65 -7.01
CA PRO A 138 -4.05 3.21 -5.69
C PRO A 138 -3.34 4.33 -4.94
N ALA A 139 -3.61 4.44 -3.65
CA ALA A 139 -3.01 5.41 -2.76
C ALA A 139 -2.15 4.73 -1.70
N CYS A 140 -1.32 5.53 -1.03
CA CYS A 140 -0.57 5.12 0.15
C CYS A 140 -0.71 6.16 1.26
N ILE A 141 -0.51 5.72 2.50
CA ILE A 141 -0.33 6.61 3.65
C ILE A 141 1.16 6.72 3.92
N ILE A 142 1.71 7.94 3.89
CA ILE A 142 3.07 8.21 4.33
C ILE A 142 3.02 8.72 5.77
N ILE A 143 3.72 8.03 6.66
CA ILE A 143 3.81 8.39 8.07
C ILE A 143 5.15 9.08 8.31
N ILE A 144 5.06 10.33 8.73
CA ILE A 144 6.19 11.20 9.08
C ILE A 144 6.30 11.30 10.59
N GLU A 145 7.48 11.13 11.13
CA GLU A 145 7.78 11.35 12.53
C GLU A 145 9.18 11.95 12.66
N LYS A 146 9.28 13.04 13.40
CA LYS A 146 10.55 13.75 13.59
C LYS A 146 11.27 13.39 14.89
N SER A 147 10.53 12.96 15.93
CA SER A 147 11.07 12.74 17.29
C SER A 147 12.28 11.81 17.32
N GLU A 148 12.23 10.70 16.61
CA GLU A 148 13.28 9.68 16.60
C GLU A 148 14.04 9.59 15.28
N ALA A 149 13.99 10.65 14.48
CA ALA A 149 14.55 10.65 13.14
C ALA A 149 16.04 10.31 13.10
N ALA A 150 16.84 10.85 14.05
CA ALA A 150 18.29 10.64 14.08
C ALA A 150 18.68 9.17 14.30
N SER A 151 17.90 8.41 15.06
CA SER A 151 18.14 6.99 15.37
C SER A 151 17.51 6.03 14.35
N ARG A 152 16.63 6.53 13.47
CA ARG A 152 15.88 5.70 12.53
C ARG A 152 16.79 5.02 11.50
N LYS A 153 16.69 3.68 11.40
CA LYS A 153 17.53 2.85 10.54
C LYS A 153 16.82 2.39 9.27
N GLY A 154 15.53 2.64 9.14
CA GLY A 154 14.75 2.18 7.99
C GLY A 154 13.32 2.71 8.00
N VAL A 155 12.53 2.18 7.08
CA VAL A 155 11.12 2.51 6.87
C VAL A 155 10.30 1.24 7.03
N PHE A 156 9.26 1.28 7.84
CA PHE A 156 8.35 0.15 7.98
C PHE A 156 7.28 0.22 6.90
N MET A 157 7.17 -0.82 6.07
CA MET A 157 6.26 -0.87 4.95
C MET A 157 5.16 -1.89 5.18
N ILE A 158 3.91 -1.54 4.84
CA ILE A 158 2.76 -2.44 4.87
C ILE A 158 2.10 -2.44 3.48
N ASP A 159 1.87 -3.62 2.90
CA ASP A 159 1.10 -3.81 1.66
C ASP A 159 -0.32 -4.29 2.00
N ALA A 160 -1.25 -3.36 2.13
CA ALA A 160 -2.65 -3.66 2.41
C ALA A 160 -3.53 -3.69 1.15
N LYS A 161 -2.93 -3.77 -0.05
CA LYS A 161 -3.66 -3.67 -1.34
C LYS A 161 -4.77 -4.69 -1.52
N ASN A 162 -4.69 -5.86 -0.87
CA ASN A 162 -5.65 -6.96 -1.00
C ASN A 162 -6.70 -7.00 0.11
N GLY A 163 -6.59 -6.13 1.14
CA GLY A 163 -7.52 -6.08 2.28
C GLY A 163 -8.70 -5.16 2.01
N TYR A 164 -9.74 -5.64 1.32
CA TYR A 164 -10.94 -4.85 1.05
C TYR A 164 -12.17 -5.73 0.74
N THR A 165 -13.34 -5.11 0.71
CA THR A 165 -14.56 -5.64 0.12
C THR A 165 -15.03 -4.74 -1.02
N LYS A 166 -15.79 -5.31 -1.97
CA LYS A 166 -16.46 -4.52 -3.00
C LYS A 166 -17.66 -3.78 -2.41
N ASP A 167 -17.79 -2.51 -2.75
CA ASP A 167 -18.94 -1.67 -2.40
C ASP A 167 -19.38 -0.92 -3.67
N GLY A 168 -20.21 -1.57 -4.48
CA GLY A 168 -20.55 -1.12 -5.82
C GLY A 168 -19.29 -0.99 -6.70
N PRO A 169 -19.08 0.17 -7.35
CA PRO A 169 -17.92 0.41 -8.20
C PRO A 169 -16.63 0.70 -7.41
N LYS A 170 -16.72 0.80 -6.07
CA LYS A 170 -15.60 1.13 -5.18
C LYS A 170 -15.16 -0.06 -4.33
N ASN A 171 -13.97 0.04 -3.81
CA ASN A 171 -13.48 -0.84 -2.76
C ASN A 171 -13.64 -0.13 -1.40
N ARG A 172 -13.88 -0.89 -0.36
CA ARG A 172 -14.00 -0.38 1.00
C ARG A 172 -13.17 -1.25 1.95
N LEU A 173 -12.40 -0.61 2.81
CA LEU A 173 -11.71 -1.31 3.92
C LEU A 173 -12.76 -1.73 4.94
N ARG A 174 -12.70 -2.99 5.36
CA ARG A 174 -13.51 -3.51 6.47
C ARG A 174 -12.81 -3.20 7.79
N GLU A 175 -13.55 -3.22 8.89
CA GLU A 175 -12.97 -3.03 10.23
C GLU A 175 -11.81 -4.00 10.51
N GLN A 176 -11.92 -5.25 10.09
CA GLN A 176 -10.85 -6.24 10.22
C GLN A 176 -9.59 -5.88 9.42
N ASP A 177 -9.72 -5.27 8.25
CA ASP A 177 -8.59 -4.85 7.42
C ASP A 177 -7.87 -3.68 8.08
N ILE A 178 -8.64 -2.71 8.57
CA ILE A 178 -8.12 -1.57 9.34
C ILE A 178 -7.42 -2.06 10.61
N ARG A 179 -8.06 -2.95 11.35
CA ARG A 179 -7.51 -3.52 12.59
C ARG A 179 -6.19 -4.25 12.32
N ARG A 180 -6.12 -5.06 11.27
CA ARG A 180 -4.89 -5.75 10.89
C ARG A 180 -3.75 -4.78 10.59
N ILE A 181 -4.03 -3.70 9.83
CA ILE A 181 -3.04 -2.66 9.54
C ILE A 181 -2.54 -2.03 10.84
N VAL A 182 -3.44 -1.64 11.75
CA VAL A 182 -3.11 -0.99 13.02
C VAL A 182 -2.30 -1.92 13.92
N ASP A 183 -2.70 -3.18 14.07
CA ASP A 183 -2.01 -4.14 14.93
C ASP A 183 -0.60 -4.44 14.43
N VAL A 184 -0.42 -4.62 13.13
CA VAL A 184 0.90 -4.85 12.52
C VAL A 184 1.76 -3.58 12.61
N TRP A 185 1.17 -2.39 12.40
CA TRP A 185 1.85 -1.12 12.58
C TRP A 185 2.35 -0.93 14.01
N GLN A 186 1.54 -1.22 15.01
CA GLN A 186 1.92 -1.10 16.42
C GLN A 186 2.99 -2.11 16.82
N ALA A 187 2.88 -3.34 16.33
CA ALA A 187 3.84 -4.41 16.62
C ALA A 187 5.19 -4.20 15.93
N GLN A 188 5.27 -3.42 14.85
CA GLN A 188 6.48 -3.16 14.04
C GLN A 188 7.24 -4.45 13.68
N ARG A 189 6.53 -5.54 13.37
CA ARG A 189 7.12 -6.83 13.05
C ARG A 189 6.85 -7.21 11.59
N ASP A 190 7.80 -7.90 10.99
CA ASP A 190 7.66 -8.42 9.64
C ASP A 190 6.56 -9.48 9.59
N VAL A 191 5.73 -9.41 8.54
CA VAL A 191 4.68 -10.37 8.22
C VAL A 191 4.80 -10.71 6.75
N THR A 192 5.01 -11.99 6.45
CA THR A 192 5.18 -12.49 5.08
C THR A 192 4.08 -11.96 4.16
N HIS A 193 4.46 -11.44 2.99
CA HIS A 193 3.58 -10.87 1.97
C HIS A 193 2.69 -9.70 2.43
N PHE A 194 2.93 -9.12 3.61
CA PHE A 194 2.08 -8.06 4.14
C PHE A 194 2.86 -6.88 4.73
N ALA A 195 3.90 -7.13 5.53
CA ALA A 195 4.65 -6.06 6.18
C ALA A 195 6.14 -6.39 6.30
N ARG A 196 6.99 -5.38 6.16
CA ARG A 196 8.43 -5.54 6.27
C ARG A 196 9.11 -4.26 6.74
N PHE A 197 10.10 -4.39 7.63
CA PHE A 197 11.05 -3.33 7.90
C PHE A 197 12.12 -3.32 6.81
N VAL A 198 12.30 -2.17 6.16
CA VAL A 198 13.26 -1.98 5.06
C VAL A 198 14.34 -1.01 5.51
N SER A 199 15.60 -1.43 5.50
CA SER A 199 16.71 -0.59 5.94
C SER A 199 16.98 0.57 4.95
N ILE A 200 17.59 1.65 5.45
CA ILE A 200 17.98 2.79 4.59
C ILE A 200 18.97 2.34 3.52
N GLU A 201 19.90 1.42 3.86
CA GLU A 201 20.91 0.88 2.93
C GLU A 201 20.24 0.09 1.79
N GLU A 202 19.18 -0.64 2.06
CA GLU A 202 18.40 -1.35 1.04
C GLU A 202 17.63 -0.37 0.15
N ILE A 203 17.05 0.68 0.74
CA ILE A 203 16.35 1.75 0.01
C ILE A 203 17.35 2.51 -0.89
N GLU A 204 18.56 2.78 -0.41
CA GLU A 204 19.61 3.43 -1.18
C GLU A 204 20.03 2.60 -2.39
N LYS A 205 20.21 1.28 -2.23
CA LYS A 205 20.51 0.35 -3.36
C LYS A 205 19.40 0.34 -4.41
N ASN A 206 18.20 0.75 -4.06
CA ASN A 206 17.06 0.90 -4.95
C ASN A 206 16.83 2.36 -5.39
N ASP A 207 17.86 3.22 -5.35
CA ASP A 207 17.79 4.64 -5.77
C ASP A 207 16.67 5.43 -5.06
N TYR A 208 16.45 5.15 -3.79
CA TYR A 208 15.37 5.74 -2.99
C TYR A 208 13.97 5.56 -3.60
N ASN A 209 13.80 4.51 -4.38
CA ASN A 209 12.50 4.08 -4.86
C ASN A 209 11.78 3.33 -3.74
N LEU A 210 10.63 3.86 -3.30
CA LEU A 210 9.86 3.33 -2.18
C LEU A 210 8.67 2.47 -2.64
N ASN A 211 8.64 2.03 -3.91
CA ASN A 211 7.55 1.20 -4.42
C ASN A 211 7.47 -0.13 -3.67
N ILE A 212 6.39 -0.33 -2.94
CA ILE A 212 6.22 -1.43 -1.99
C ILE A 212 6.49 -2.83 -2.60
N PRO A 213 6.04 -3.16 -3.84
CA PRO A 213 6.32 -4.47 -4.45
C PRO A 213 7.81 -4.80 -4.64
N ARG A 214 8.71 -3.83 -4.54
CA ARG A 214 10.17 -4.09 -4.56
C ARG A 214 10.68 -4.72 -3.27
N TYR A 215 9.94 -4.54 -2.17
CA TYR A 215 10.35 -4.94 -0.83
C TYR A 215 9.46 -6.02 -0.23
N ILE A 216 8.20 -6.07 -0.63
CA ILE A 216 7.22 -7.04 -0.17
C ILE A 216 6.69 -7.77 -1.40
N SER A 217 7.05 -9.05 -1.53
CA SER A 217 6.53 -9.92 -2.60
C SER A 217 5.03 -10.14 -2.41
N SER A 218 4.29 -10.11 -3.51
CA SER A 218 2.90 -10.56 -3.48
C SER A 218 2.82 -12.05 -3.16
N PRO A 219 1.74 -12.50 -2.52
CA PRO A 219 1.46 -13.93 -2.38
C PRO A 219 1.09 -14.61 -3.71
N ASP A 220 1.03 -13.85 -4.79
CA ASP A 220 0.87 -14.43 -6.11
C ASP A 220 2.04 -15.37 -6.34
N THR A 221 1.81 -16.63 -6.05
CA THR A 221 2.61 -17.72 -6.57
C THR A 221 2.82 -17.42 -8.04
N GLU A 222 4.07 -17.28 -8.46
CA GLU A 222 4.38 -17.48 -9.87
C GLU A 222 3.71 -18.79 -10.23
N ILE A 223 2.65 -18.71 -11.01
CA ILE A 223 2.06 -19.91 -11.64
C ILE A 223 3.17 -20.32 -12.62
N LEU A 224 4.05 -21.20 -12.15
CA LEU A 224 5.07 -21.82 -12.98
C LEU A 224 4.27 -22.62 -14.05
N GLN A 225 4.15 -22.02 -15.22
CA GLN A 225 3.47 -22.66 -16.34
C GLN A 225 4.38 -23.79 -16.84
N ASP A 226 3.94 -25.03 -16.68
CA ASP A 226 4.62 -26.18 -17.24
C ASP A 226 4.35 -26.23 -18.73
N ILE A 227 5.34 -25.81 -19.52
CA ILE A 227 5.26 -25.79 -20.98
C ILE A 227 5.05 -27.20 -21.54
N GLU A 228 5.62 -28.20 -20.92
CA GLU A 228 5.45 -29.62 -21.30
C GLU A 228 4.02 -30.09 -21.09
N ALA A 229 3.35 -29.66 -20.01
CA ALA A 229 1.94 -29.94 -19.79
C ALA A 229 1.05 -29.28 -20.85
N HIS A 230 1.38 -28.04 -21.24
CA HIS A 230 0.64 -27.32 -22.29
C HIS A 230 0.80 -27.96 -23.68
N LEU A 231 2.00 -28.47 -24.01
CA LEU A 231 2.27 -29.05 -25.34
C LEU A 231 1.77 -30.48 -25.48
N HIS A 232 1.85 -31.26 -24.39
CA HIS A 232 1.63 -32.72 -24.44
C HIS A 232 0.49 -33.19 -23.54
N GLY A 233 -0.19 -32.28 -22.86
CA GLY A 233 -1.26 -32.57 -21.90
C GLY A 233 -0.76 -33.12 -20.57
N GLY A 234 -1.72 -33.38 -19.67
CA GLY A 234 -1.48 -33.83 -18.30
C GLY A 234 -1.37 -32.69 -17.31
N LEU A 235 -1.60 -32.98 -16.05
CA LEU A 235 -1.50 -32.05 -14.92
C LEU A 235 -0.22 -32.34 -14.16
N PRO A 236 0.68 -31.37 -13.97
CA PRO A 236 1.92 -31.58 -13.20
C PRO A 236 1.62 -32.07 -11.79
N GLN A 237 2.36 -33.05 -11.33
CA GLN A 237 2.22 -33.60 -9.97
C GLN A 237 2.34 -32.51 -8.90
N HIS A 238 3.27 -31.60 -9.07
CA HIS A 238 3.50 -30.48 -8.15
C HIS A 238 2.25 -29.59 -8.01
N ASP A 239 1.48 -29.34 -9.08
CA ASP A 239 0.26 -28.51 -9.01
C ASP A 239 -0.85 -29.23 -8.23
N VAL A 240 -0.98 -30.54 -8.45
CA VAL A 240 -1.92 -31.38 -7.67
C VAL A 240 -1.50 -31.46 -6.20
N ASP A 241 -0.19 -31.55 -5.91
CA ASP A 241 0.32 -31.64 -4.55
C ASP A 241 0.22 -30.30 -3.80
N GLN A 242 0.18 -29.15 -4.47
CA GLN A 242 -0.10 -27.86 -3.86
C GLN A 242 -1.49 -27.78 -3.20
N LEU A 243 -2.41 -28.61 -3.62
CA LEU A 243 -3.76 -28.73 -3.07
C LEU A 243 -3.81 -29.64 -1.81
N SER A 244 -2.65 -29.92 -1.18
CA SER A 244 -2.54 -30.83 -0.04
C SER A 244 -3.53 -30.55 1.10
N MET A 245 -3.78 -29.27 1.41
CA MET A 245 -4.75 -28.89 2.45
C MET A 245 -6.19 -29.38 2.15
N TYR A 246 -6.55 -29.55 0.89
CA TYR A 246 -7.84 -30.10 0.49
C TYR A 246 -7.83 -31.63 0.55
N TRP A 247 -6.69 -32.25 0.20
CA TRP A 247 -6.51 -33.70 0.30
C TRP A 247 -6.45 -34.19 1.75
N ASP A 248 -5.99 -33.34 2.69
CA ASP A 248 -6.01 -33.64 4.13
C ASP A 248 -7.44 -33.67 4.68
N VAL A 249 -8.34 -32.86 4.13
CA VAL A 249 -9.75 -32.78 4.56
C VAL A 249 -10.63 -33.80 3.81
N CYS A 250 -10.38 -34.03 2.53
CA CYS A 250 -11.12 -34.95 1.66
C CYS A 250 -10.15 -35.95 0.98
N PRO A 251 -9.64 -36.97 1.70
CA PRO A 251 -8.61 -37.86 1.16
C PRO A 251 -9.05 -38.69 -0.04
N SER A 252 -10.32 -39.06 -0.12
CA SER A 252 -10.85 -39.86 -1.23
C SER A 252 -10.94 -39.05 -2.53
N LEU A 253 -11.15 -37.74 -2.43
CA LEU A 253 -11.39 -36.87 -3.58
C LEU A 253 -10.23 -36.83 -4.57
N ARG A 254 -8.98 -36.88 -4.05
CA ARG A 254 -7.79 -36.93 -4.91
C ARG A 254 -7.82 -38.12 -5.87
N ASN A 255 -8.17 -39.30 -5.37
CA ASN A 255 -8.21 -40.53 -6.17
C ASN A 255 -9.43 -40.62 -7.09
N GLU A 256 -10.50 -39.90 -6.78
CA GLU A 256 -11.68 -39.81 -7.63
C GLU A 256 -11.44 -38.83 -8.79
N LEU A 257 -10.64 -37.81 -8.61
CA LEU A 257 -10.36 -36.79 -9.63
C LEU A 257 -9.16 -37.12 -10.51
N PHE A 258 -8.10 -37.75 -9.97
CA PHE A 258 -6.83 -37.89 -10.65
C PHE A 258 -6.30 -39.32 -10.68
N CYS A 259 -5.75 -39.72 -11.82
CA CYS A 259 -4.89 -40.91 -11.92
C CYS A 259 -3.54 -40.56 -12.53
N ASN A 260 -2.53 -41.41 -12.32
CA ASN A 260 -1.22 -41.24 -12.94
C ASN A 260 -1.34 -41.22 -14.47
N HIS A 261 -0.63 -40.30 -15.10
CA HIS A 261 -0.62 -40.25 -16.58
C HIS A 261 0.03 -41.53 -17.18
N SER A 262 -0.58 -42.10 -18.19
CA SER A 262 -0.24 -43.44 -18.74
C SER A 262 1.19 -43.53 -19.30
N THR A 263 1.77 -42.43 -19.77
CA THR A 263 3.06 -42.44 -20.48
C THR A 263 4.07 -41.47 -19.91
N ARG A 264 3.71 -40.58 -18.94
CA ARG A 264 4.58 -39.54 -18.42
C ARG A 264 4.65 -39.58 -16.90
N ASN A 265 5.85 -39.82 -16.37
CA ASN A 265 6.09 -39.77 -14.93
C ASN A 265 6.01 -38.32 -14.42
N GLY A 266 5.42 -38.11 -13.26
CA GLY A 266 5.26 -36.79 -12.65
C GLY A 266 4.07 -35.99 -13.18
N TYR A 267 3.17 -36.64 -13.91
CA TYR A 267 1.92 -36.04 -14.41
C TYR A 267 0.71 -36.89 -14.04
N TYR A 268 -0.41 -36.22 -13.85
CA TYR A 268 -1.71 -36.82 -13.62
C TYR A 268 -2.65 -36.59 -14.81
N THR A 269 -3.64 -37.43 -14.92
CA THR A 269 -4.79 -37.25 -15.84
C THR A 269 -6.04 -37.09 -15.00
N LEU A 270 -6.92 -36.17 -15.42
CA LEU A 270 -8.22 -35.99 -14.81
C LEU A 270 -9.11 -37.18 -15.22
N LEU A 271 -9.84 -37.77 -14.27
CA LEU A 271 -10.71 -38.93 -14.50
C LEU A 271 -12.13 -38.59 -15.02
N CYS A 272 -12.48 -37.28 -14.99
CA CYS A 272 -13.75 -36.78 -15.52
C CYS A 272 -13.50 -35.60 -16.44
N GLU A 273 -14.51 -35.18 -17.19
CA GLU A 273 -14.45 -33.96 -17.99
C GLU A 273 -14.40 -32.73 -17.10
N GLN A 274 -13.77 -31.65 -17.59
CA GLN A 274 -13.56 -30.44 -16.81
C GLN A 274 -14.86 -29.85 -16.23
N GLU A 275 -15.95 -29.92 -17.00
CA GLU A 275 -17.28 -29.45 -16.61
C GLU A 275 -17.91 -30.29 -15.49
N GLN A 276 -17.47 -31.53 -15.32
CA GLN A 276 -18.00 -32.47 -14.33
C GLN A 276 -17.26 -32.41 -12.96
N VAL A 277 -16.12 -31.72 -12.89
CA VAL A 277 -15.30 -31.65 -11.66
C VAL A 277 -16.13 -31.15 -10.47
N CYS A 278 -16.95 -30.10 -10.66
CA CYS A 278 -17.79 -29.56 -9.60
C CYS A 278 -18.81 -30.59 -9.09
N GLU A 279 -19.36 -31.41 -9.98
CA GLU A 279 -20.33 -32.47 -9.64
C GLU A 279 -19.67 -33.61 -8.88
N VAL A 280 -18.47 -34.03 -9.31
CA VAL A 280 -17.66 -35.05 -8.58
C VAL A 280 -17.32 -34.57 -7.16
N VAL A 281 -16.89 -33.30 -7.01
CA VAL A 281 -16.59 -32.73 -5.70
C VAL A 281 -17.84 -32.69 -4.82
N ALA A 282 -18.98 -32.21 -5.35
CA ALA A 282 -20.23 -32.09 -4.59
C ALA A 282 -20.81 -33.45 -4.13
N ASN A 283 -20.53 -34.52 -4.90
CA ASN A 283 -21.01 -35.88 -4.58
C ASN A 283 -20.00 -36.72 -3.80
N ASN A 284 -18.77 -36.19 -3.55
CA ASN A 284 -17.77 -36.91 -2.79
C ASN A 284 -18.18 -37.09 -1.32
N THR A 285 -18.01 -38.29 -0.79
CA THR A 285 -18.45 -38.64 0.57
C THR A 285 -17.76 -37.85 1.65
N ASP A 286 -16.45 -37.60 1.53
CA ASP A 286 -15.70 -36.81 2.51
C ASP A 286 -16.17 -35.35 2.51
N PHE A 287 -16.41 -34.79 1.32
CA PHE A 287 -16.90 -33.42 1.16
C PHE A 287 -18.33 -33.26 1.74
N CYS A 288 -19.23 -34.20 1.46
CA CYS A 288 -20.60 -34.18 2.02
C CYS A 288 -20.59 -34.25 3.55
N GLN A 289 -19.73 -35.07 4.16
CA GLN A 289 -19.62 -35.15 5.62
C GLN A 289 -19.11 -33.86 6.26
N GLN A 290 -18.33 -33.06 5.55
CA GLN A 290 -17.84 -31.76 6.03
C GLN A 290 -18.85 -30.62 5.84
N SER A 291 -19.75 -30.73 4.86
CA SER A 291 -20.78 -29.71 4.58
C SER A 291 -22.00 -29.79 5.49
N ASP A 292 -22.18 -30.87 6.23
CA ASP A 292 -23.28 -31.07 7.19
C ASP A 292 -22.97 -30.57 8.63
N ILE A 293 -21.81 -29.89 8.82
CA ILE A 293 -21.41 -29.20 10.06
C ILE A 293 -21.53 -27.69 9.89
#